data_ea23bca48fca086eb0cf433ff5641dba
#
_entry.id   ea23bca48fca086eb0cf433ff5641dba
#
_cell.length_a   1.000
_cell.length_b   1.000
_cell.length_c   1.000
_cell.angle_alpha   90.00
_cell.angle_beta   90.00
_cell.angle_gamma   90.00
#
_symmetry.space_group_name_H-M   'P 1'
#
loop_
_entity.id
_entity.type
_entity.pdbx_description
1 polymer ?
#
loop_
_entity_poly.entity_id
_entity_poly.type
_entity_poly.pdbx_seq_one_letter_code
_entity_poly.pdbx_strand_id
1 'polypeptide(L)'
;MEKITAIQVLDVPVHPYSMDAAVQYLDDKIQEQKHSFVVTANAEIIMMCQDDAEYKNILTNVADLVLPDGAGTVWAGRQLGYAVPERVAGFDLFNRLLNLAAEKGYRVFFFGASPGIAEAAKKKAESLYPGVTVVGCRDGYFKDSDNKSIIDAINNSGAQILFIALGAPKQEKWLQTHLQELKPYITMGIGGSFDVLSLIHISEPTRLDVIS
;
A
#
# COMPACT_ATOMS: atom_id res chain seq x y z
N MET A 1 12.13 -10.47 -10.99
CA MET A 1 12.07 -11.69 -10.11
C MET A 1 10.78 -12.46 -10.43
N GLU A 2 10.81 -13.83 -10.41
CA GLU A 2 9.60 -14.61 -10.56
C GLU A 2 8.67 -14.45 -9.35
N LYS A 3 7.36 -14.48 -9.61
CA LYS A 3 6.35 -14.36 -8.55
C LYS A 3 6.34 -15.65 -7.72
N ILE A 4 6.46 -15.53 -6.39
CA ILE A 4 6.35 -16.68 -5.48
C ILE A 4 4.92 -17.23 -5.52
N THR A 5 4.79 -18.55 -5.56
CA THR A 5 3.48 -19.22 -5.55
C THR A 5 2.74 -18.91 -4.25
N ALA A 6 1.48 -18.50 -4.37
CA ALA A 6 0.64 -18.23 -3.22
C ALA A 6 0.28 -19.51 -2.46
N ILE A 7 0.22 -19.42 -1.16
CA ILE A 7 -0.38 -20.40 -0.26
C ILE A 7 -1.86 -20.06 -0.05
N GLN A 8 -2.66 -21.01 0.39
CA GLN A 8 -4.08 -20.79 0.65
C GLN A 8 -4.34 -20.70 2.17
N VAL A 9 -4.89 -19.56 2.62
CA VAL A 9 -5.36 -19.37 4.00
C VAL A 9 -6.86 -19.09 3.94
N LEU A 10 -7.69 -20.03 4.35
CA LEU A 10 -9.16 -19.98 4.22
C LEU A 10 -9.60 -19.60 2.77
N ASP A 11 -9.02 -20.29 1.78
CA ASP A 11 -9.22 -20.04 0.35
C ASP A 11 -8.86 -18.63 -0.14
N VAL A 12 -8.08 -17.88 0.62
CA VAL A 12 -7.50 -16.61 0.20
C VAL A 12 -6.04 -16.85 -0.16
N PRO A 13 -5.59 -16.48 -1.38
CA PRO A 13 -4.20 -16.64 -1.76
C PRO A 13 -3.33 -15.65 -0.96
N VAL A 14 -2.27 -16.13 -0.34
CA VAL A 14 -1.28 -15.31 0.37
C VAL A 14 0.11 -15.66 -0.16
N HIS A 15 0.83 -14.65 -0.62
CA HIS A 15 2.17 -14.83 -1.17
C HIS A 15 3.21 -14.70 -0.05
N PRO A 16 3.97 -15.77 0.28
CA PRO A 16 4.86 -15.81 1.43
C PRO A 16 6.21 -15.11 1.16
N TYR A 17 6.14 -13.82 0.83
CA TYR A 17 7.32 -12.97 0.69
C TYR A 17 7.88 -12.55 2.05
N SER A 18 9.18 -12.34 2.13
CA SER A 18 9.78 -11.46 3.13
C SER A 18 9.56 -9.99 2.74
N MET A 19 9.75 -9.06 3.69
CA MET A 19 9.65 -7.62 3.42
C MET A 19 10.60 -7.21 2.29
N ASP A 20 11.87 -7.60 2.36
CA ASP A 20 12.87 -7.23 1.35
C ASP A 20 12.54 -7.83 -0.03
N ALA A 21 12.08 -9.09 -0.07
CA ALA A 21 11.67 -9.73 -1.30
C ALA A 21 10.43 -9.07 -1.92
N ALA A 22 9.46 -8.64 -1.09
CA ALA A 22 8.28 -7.90 -1.57
C ALA A 22 8.66 -6.54 -2.16
N VAL A 23 9.53 -5.79 -1.48
CA VAL A 23 10.04 -4.50 -1.97
C VAL A 23 10.79 -4.68 -3.30
N GLN A 24 11.67 -5.68 -3.39
CA GLN A 24 12.41 -5.96 -4.62
C GLN A 24 11.48 -6.38 -5.78
N TYR A 25 10.48 -7.21 -5.51
CA TYR A 25 9.49 -7.60 -6.52
C TYR A 25 8.74 -6.39 -7.07
N LEU A 26 8.35 -5.44 -6.20
CA LEU A 26 7.64 -4.23 -6.60
C LEU A 26 8.55 -3.24 -7.35
N ASP A 27 9.83 -3.14 -6.96
CA ASP A 27 10.84 -2.38 -7.71
C ASP A 27 11.00 -2.93 -9.13
N ASP A 28 11.15 -4.25 -9.27
CA ASP A 28 11.23 -4.91 -10.57
C ASP A 28 9.99 -4.59 -11.44
N LYS A 29 8.78 -4.58 -10.83
CA LYS A 29 7.55 -4.23 -11.55
C LYS A 29 7.57 -2.81 -12.11
N ILE A 30 8.05 -1.84 -11.31
CA ILE A 30 8.17 -0.45 -11.77
C ILE A 30 9.18 -0.36 -12.91
N GLN A 31 10.33 -1.00 -12.79
CA GLN A 31 11.38 -1.00 -13.82
C GLN A 31 10.92 -1.68 -15.13
N GLU A 32 10.14 -2.77 -15.02
CA GLU A 32 9.55 -3.47 -16.15
C GLU A 32 8.30 -2.78 -16.73
N GLN A 33 7.84 -1.68 -16.11
CA GLN A 33 6.61 -0.97 -16.45
C GLN A 33 5.37 -1.88 -16.45
N LYS A 34 5.31 -2.82 -15.49
CA LYS A 34 4.21 -3.75 -15.29
C LYS A 34 3.39 -3.36 -14.07
N HIS A 35 2.08 -3.48 -14.21
CA HIS A 35 1.17 -3.22 -13.10
C HIS A 35 1.26 -4.29 -12.02
N SER A 36 1.05 -3.88 -10.78
CA SER A 36 0.84 -4.76 -9.64
C SER A 36 -0.14 -4.13 -8.65
N PHE A 37 -1.26 -4.81 -8.43
CA PHE A 37 -2.22 -4.48 -7.38
C PHE A 37 -1.86 -5.26 -6.12
N VAL A 38 -1.53 -4.53 -5.05
CA VAL A 38 -1.00 -5.07 -3.80
C VAL A 38 -2.03 -4.96 -2.68
N VAL A 39 -2.26 -6.05 -1.98
CA VAL A 39 -3.06 -6.12 -0.76
C VAL A 39 -2.21 -6.70 0.37
N THR A 40 -2.26 -6.11 1.56
CA THR A 40 -1.67 -6.69 2.77
C THR A 40 -2.78 -7.30 3.61
N ALA A 41 -2.88 -8.63 3.59
CA ALA A 41 -4.00 -9.35 4.17
C ALA A 41 -3.72 -9.77 5.61
N ASN A 42 -4.37 -9.09 6.57
CA ASN A 42 -4.44 -9.50 7.96
C ASN A 42 -5.62 -10.46 8.20
N ALA A 43 -5.75 -10.96 9.43
CA ALA A 43 -6.82 -11.89 9.79
C ALA A 43 -8.22 -11.31 9.57
N GLU A 44 -8.41 -10.00 9.80
CA GLU A 44 -9.68 -9.32 9.57
C GLU A 44 -10.08 -9.33 8.08
N ILE A 45 -9.13 -8.99 7.19
CA ILE A 45 -9.32 -9.03 5.74
C ILE A 45 -9.65 -10.45 5.27
N ILE A 46 -8.93 -11.47 5.79
CA ILE A 46 -9.20 -12.87 5.44
C ILE A 46 -10.60 -13.28 5.90
N MET A 47 -11.03 -12.86 7.10
CA MET A 47 -12.39 -13.13 7.59
C MET A 47 -13.46 -12.38 6.79
N MET A 48 -13.24 -11.13 6.41
CA MET A 48 -14.17 -10.42 5.51
C MET A 48 -14.39 -11.16 4.20
N CYS A 49 -13.36 -11.83 3.66
CA CYS A 49 -13.49 -12.65 2.45
C CYS A 49 -14.40 -13.87 2.63
N GLN A 50 -14.66 -14.33 3.87
CA GLN A 50 -15.61 -15.43 4.09
C GLN A 50 -17.07 -14.95 3.98
N ASP A 51 -17.35 -13.70 4.30
CA ASP A 51 -18.68 -13.10 4.32
C ASP A 51 -18.99 -12.30 3.05
N ASP A 52 -17.96 -11.85 2.30
CA ASP A 52 -18.09 -11.03 1.08
C ASP A 52 -17.42 -11.74 -0.12
N ALA A 53 -18.25 -12.40 -0.95
CA ALA A 53 -17.79 -13.14 -2.13
C ALA A 53 -17.13 -12.22 -3.19
N GLU A 54 -17.60 -10.97 -3.32
CA GLU A 54 -17.00 -9.99 -4.23
C GLU A 54 -15.58 -9.64 -3.73
N TYR A 55 -15.44 -9.38 -2.44
CA TYR A 55 -14.15 -9.06 -1.84
C TYR A 55 -13.18 -10.25 -1.95
N LYS A 56 -13.66 -11.46 -1.70
CA LYS A 56 -12.88 -12.70 -1.92
C LYS A 56 -12.39 -12.81 -3.36
N ASN A 57 -13.27 -12.53 -4.32
CA ASN A 57 -12.91 -12.55 -5.75
C ASN A 57 -11.82 -11.53 -6.07
N ILE A 58 -11.83 -10.34 -5.44
CA ILE A 58 -10.77 -9.34 -5.63
C ILE A 58 -9.42 -9.90 -5.21
N LEU A 59 -9.32 -10.46 -4.01
CA LEU A 59 -8.05 -11.00 -3.52
C LEU A 59 -7.59 -12.24 -4.30
N THR A 60 -8.52 -13.03 -4.81
CA THR A 60 -8.21 -14.30 -5.51
C THR A 60 -7.84 -14.08 -6.98
N ASN A 61 -8.55 -13.18 -7.67
CA ASN A 61 -8.49 -13.11 -9.13
C ASN A 61 -8.05 -11.74 -9.68
N VAL A 62 -8.05 -10.68 -8.87
CA VAL A 62 -7.74 -9.32 -9.33
C VAL A 62 -6.44 -8.80 -8.73
N ALA A 63 -6.21 -9.00 -7.43
CA ALA A 63 -4.98 -8.62 -6.79
C ALA A 63 -3.79 -9.43 -7.31
N ASP A 64 -2.72 -8.76 -7.71
CA ASP A 64 -1.51 -9.43 -8.18
C ASP A 64 -0.66 -9.97 -7.03
N LEU A 65 -0.65 -9.26 -5.91
CA LEU A 65 0.17 -9.60 -4.77
C LEU A 65 -0.61 -9.43 -3.47
N VAL A 66 -0.86 -10.54 -2.78
CA VAL A 66 -1.49 -10.56 -1.45
C VAL A 66 -0.43 -10.98 -0.45
N LEU A 67 -0.05 -10.08 0.45
CA LEU A 67 1.05 -10.27 1.40
C LEU A 67 0.54 -10.59 2.80
N PRO A 68 1.26 -11.41 3.59
CA PRO A 68 0.85 -11.81 4.93
C PRO A 68 1.05 -10.66 5.92
N ASP A 69 -0.02 -9.95 6.30
CA ASP A 69 -0.01 -8.96 7.36
C ASP A 69 -0.57 -9.54 8.67
N GLY A 70 0.05 -9.16 9.76
CA GLY A 70 -0.35 -9.60 11.09
C GLY A 70 0.12 -11.02 11.48
N ALA A 71 0.25 -11.21 12.79
CA ALA A 71 0.71 -12.49 13.38
C ALA A 71 -0.25 -13.64 13.07
N GLY A 72 -1.56 -13.35 12.98
CA GLY A 72 -2.59 -14.35 12.72
C GLY A 72 -2.46 -15.00 11.34
N THR A 73 -2.24 -14.22 10.30
CA THR A 73 -2.05 -14.72 8.92
C THR A 73 -0.77 -15.55 8.81
N VAL A 74 0.34 -15.06 9.41
CA VAL A 74 1.61 -15.80 9.43
C VAL A 74 1.46 -17.12 10.20
N TRP A 75 0.83 -17.08 11.38
CA TRP A 75 0.58 -18.26 12.18
C TRP A 75 -0.27 -19.29 11.44
N ALA A 76 -1.39 -18.87 10.83
CA ALA A 76 -2.26 -19.74 10.06
C ALA A 76 -1.52 -20.42 8.90
N GLY A 77 -0.74 -19.67 8.13
CA GLY A 77 0.08 -20.24 7.05
C GLY A 77 1.06 -21.31 7.55
N ARG A 78 1.73 -21.04 8.68
CA ARG A 78 2.68 -22.00 9.30
C ARG A 78 1.97 -23.24 9.85
N GLN A 79 0.77 -23.10 10.46
CA GLN A 79 -0.03 -24.25 10.92
C GLN A 79 -0.49 -25.14 9.77
N LEU A 80 -0.72 -24.56 8.61
CA LEU A 80 -1.04 -25.30 7.37
C LEU A 80 0.20 -25.95 6.71
N GLY A 81 1.38 -25.85 7.33
CA GLY A 81 2.62 -26.47 6.86
C GLY A 81 3.40 -25.63 5.83
N TYR A 82 3.03 -24.37 5.63
CA TYR A 82 3.72 -23.50 4.68
C TYR A 82 4.87 -22.74 5.32
N ALA A 83 5.94 -22.53 4.55
CA ALA A 83 7.06 -21.69 4.96
C ALA A 83 6.72 -20.20 4.75
N VAL A 84 6.09 -19.57 5.73
CA VAL A 84 5.87 -18.11 5.74
C VAL A 84 7.03 -17.46 6.50
N PRO A 85 7.93 -16.72 5.80
CA PRO A 85 9.18 -16.24 6.40
C PRO A 85 8.91 -15.23 7.52
N GLU A 86 8.08 -14.22 7.25
CA GLU A 86 7.78 -13.16 8.20
C GLU A 86 6.44 -12.47 7.91
N ARG A 87 6.06 -11.57 8.78
CA ARG A 87 4.94 -10.64 8.59
C ARG A 87 5.38 -9.49 7.72
N VAL A 88 4.63 -9.19 6.67
CA VAL A 88 4.78 -7.99 5.84
C VAL A 88 3.64 -7.02 6.18
N ALA A 89 3.85 -6.21 7.21
CA ALA A 89 2.83 -5.26 7.65
C ALA A 89 2.65 -4.13 6.62
N GLY A 90 1.39 -3.78 6.34
CA GLY A 90 1.04 -2.78 5.35
C GLY A 90 1.70 -1.42 5.59
N PHE A 91 1.73 -0.95 6.85
CA PHE A 91 2.39 0.31 7.21
C PHE A 91 3.92 0.25 7.02
N ASP A 92 4.54 -0.88 7.35
CA ASP A 92 5.99 -1.04 7.19
C ASP A 92 6.36 -1.10 5.70
N LEU A 93 5.57 -1.83 4.88
CA LEU A 93 5.77 -1.88 3.43
C LEU A 93 5.58 -0.50 2.79
N PHE A 94 4.55 0.26 3.21
CA PHE A 94 4.33 1.63 2.77
C PHE A 94 5.56 2.51 3.03
N ASN A 95 6.13 2.46 4.23
CA ASN A 95 7.34 3.21 4.58
C ASN A 95 8.57 2.76 3.77
N ARG A 96 8.73 1.44 3.55
CA ARG A 96 9.82 0.90 2.73
C ARG A 96 9.70 1.35 1.26
N LEU A 97 8.48 1.43 0.73
CA LEU A 97 8.24 1.91 -0.64
C LEU A 97 8.45 3.43 -0.76
N LEU A 98 8.16 4.22 0.28
CA LEU A 98 8.52 5.64 0.31
C LEU A 98 10.04 5.85 0.31
N ASN A 99 10.78 5.05 1.08
CA ASN A 99 12.24 5.09 1.06
C ASN A 99 12.80 4.70 -0.31
N LEU A 100 12.30 3.61 -0.90
CA LEU A 100 12.67 3.19 -2.25
C LEU A 100 12.37 4.29 -3.29
N ALA A 101 11.21 4.95 -3.16
CA ALA A 101 10.82 6.04 -4.04
C ALA A 101 11.80 7.22 -3.92
N ALA A 102 12.25 7.55 -2.71
CA ALA A 102 13.27 8.57 -2.49
C ALA A 102 14.61 8.21 -3.13
N GLU A 103 15.06 6.97 -2.99
CA GLU A 103 16.34 6.47 -3.54
C GLU A 103 16.34 6.38 -5.07
N LYS A 104 15.22 5.93 -5.66
CA LYS A 104 15.08 5.66 -7.11
C LYS A 104 14.47 6.83 -7.90
N GLY A 105 13.96 7.86 -7.21
CA GLY A 105 13.26 8.98 -7.83
C GLY A 105 11.87 8.62 -8.36
N TYR A 106 11.19 7.61 -7.78
CA TYR A 106 9.83 7.27 -8.15
C TYR A 106 8.83 8.32 -7.66
N ARG A 107 7.84 8.59 -8.48
CA ARG A 107 6.78 9.55 -8.19
C ARG A 107 5.61 8.85 -7.52
N VAL A 108 5.13 9.41 -6.43
CA VAL A 108 4.10 8.81 -5.57
C VAL A 108 2.85 9.68 -5.54
N PHE A 109 1.66 9.08 -5.56
CA PHE A 109 0.39 9.77 -5.37
C PHE A 109 -0.32 9.23 -4.12
N PHE A 110 -0.89 10.12 -3.30
CA PHE A 110 -1.67 9.78 -2.10
C PHE A 110 -3.15 10.03 -2.34
N PHE A 111 -3.96 8.99 -2.21
CA PHE A 111 -5.41 9.09 -2.37
C PHE A 111 -6.14 8.48 -1.17
N GLY A 112 -7.00 9.25 -0.54
CA GLY A 112 -7.82 8.77 0.57
C GLY A 112 -7.65 9.57 1.86
N ALA A 113 -8.09 8.97 2.97
CA ALA A 113 -8.21 9.56 4.30
C ALA A 113 -9.15 10.78 4.37
N SER A 114 -9.24 11.39 5.54
CA SER A 114 -10.03 12.60 5.75
C SER A 114 -9.37 13.82 5.09
N PRO A 115 -10.18 14.86 4.75
CA PRO A 115 -9.62 16.10 4.20
C PRO A 115 -8.48 16.67 5.05
N GLY A 116 -7.37 17.01 4.41
CA GLY A 116 -6.15 17.52 5.05
C GLY A 116 -5.17 16.46 5.54
N ILE A 117 -5.60 15.19 5.72
CA ILE A 117 -4.72 14.11 6.22
C ILE A 117 -3.71 13.68 5.14
N ALA A 118 -4.15 13.52 3.89
CA ALA A 118 -3.25 13.15 2.79
C ALA A 118 -2.15 14.21 2.57
N GLU A 119 -2.50 15.49 2.69
CA GLU A 119 -1.55 16.63 2.61
C GLU A 119 -0.59 16.66 3.80
N ALA A 120 -1.09 16.36 5.01
CA ALA A 120 -0.25 16.26 6.21
C ALA A 120 0.72 15.07 6.08
N ALA A 121 0.22 13.91 5.63
CA ALA A 121 1.03 12.73 5.36
C ALA A 121 2.10 13.01 4.28
N LYS A 122 1.76 13.75 3.21
CA LYS A 122 2.72 14.18 2.19
C LYS A 122 3.86 14.99 2.80
N LYS A 123 3.55 16.06 3.53
CA LYS A 123 4.56 16.89 4.18
C LYS A 123 5.46 16.08 5.10
N LYS A 124 4.86 15.12 5.81
CA LYS A 124 5.58 14.23 6.71
C LYS A 124 6.49 13.27 5.97
N ALA A 125 6.00 12.65 4.89
CA ALA A 125 6.79 11.78 4.03
C ALA A 125 8.00 12.51 3.45
N GLU A 126 7.81 13.71 2.91
CA GLU A 126 8.87 14.55 2.35
C GLU A 126 9.92 14.96 3.40
N SER A 127 9.52 15.08 4.67
CA SER A 127 10.42 15.35 5.79
C SER A 127 11.20 14.11 6.26
N LEU A 128 10.54 12.93 6.31
CA LEU A 128 11.13 11.68 6.80
C LEU A 128 11.99 10.98 5.75
N TYR A 129 11.65 11.13 4.48
CA TYR A 129 12.32 10.48 3.34
C TYR A 129 12.82 11.55 2.36
N PRO A 130 13.96 12.22 2.66
CA PRO A 130 14.52 13.24 1.77
C PRO A 130 14.73 12.68 0.35
N GLY A 131 14.18 13.36 -0.65
CA GLY A 131 14.21 12.93 -2.04
C GLY A 131 12.90 12.28 -2.53
N VAL A 132 11.99 11.86 -1.65
CA VAL A 132 10.68 11.37 -2.08
C VAL A 132 9.89 12.50 -2.78
N THR A 133 9.22 12.15 -3.87
CA THR A 133 8.41 13.10 -4.64
C THR A 133 6.94 12.67 -4.61
N VAL A 134 6.14 13.27 -3.71
CA VAL A 134 4.70 13.08 -3.70
C VAL A 134 4.05 14.09 -4.66
N VAL A 135 3.74 13.61 -5.87
CA VAL A 135 3.28 14.45 -7.00
C VAL A 135 1.84 14.92 -6.90
N GLY A 136 1.06 14.35 -6.00
CA GLY A 136 -0.32 14.77 -5.76
C GLY A 136 -0.94 14.10 -4.56
N CYS A 137 -1.98 14.74 -4.04
CA CYS A 137 -2.82 14.25 -2.96
C CYS A 137 -4.29 14.46 -3.30
N ARG A 138 -5.15 13.54 -2.85
CA ARG A 138 -6.61 13.69 -2.89
C ARG A 138 -7.21 12.99 -1.68
N ASP A 139 -8.10 13.65 -0.96
CA ASP A 139 -8.84 13.03 0.14
C ASP A 139 -9.84 11.96 -0.33
N GLY A 140 -10.33 11.15 0.61
CA GLY A 140 -11.24 10.04 0.36
C GLY A 140 -12.73 10.40 0.40
N TYR A 141 -13.08 11.69 0.45
CA TYR A 141 -14.44 12.20 0.49
C TYR A 141 -14.86 12.66 -0.90
N PHE A 142 -15.45 11.76 -1.66
CA PHE A 142 -15.85 11.97 -3.05
C PHE A 142 -17.16 11.26 -3.35
N LYS A 143 -17.82 11.67 -4.44
CA LYS A 143 -18.99 11.01 -5.03
C LYS A 143 -18.57 10.20 -6.26
N ASP A 144 -19.41 9.29 -6.71
CA ASP A 144 -19.11 8.48 -7.91
C ASP A 144 -18.89 9.35 -9.16
N SER A 145 -19.56 10.50 -9.25
CA SER A 145 -19.34 11.49 -10.31
C SER A 145 -17.92 12.04 -10.37
N ASP A 146 -17.17 11.95 -9.27
CA ASP A 146 -15.83 12.52 -9.15
C ASP A 146 -14.73 11.53 -9.58
N ASN A 147 -15.09 10.24 -9.73
CA ASN A 147 -14.13 9.18 -10.06
C ASN A 147 -13.29 9.53 -11.29
N LYS A 148 -13.93 10.02 -12.36
CA LYS A 148 -13.20 10.41 -13.58
C LYS A 148 -12.15 11.48 -13.30
N SER A 149 -12.48 12.51 -12.54
CA SER A 149 -11.56 13.60 -12.21
C SER A 149 -10.40 13.14 -11.32
N ILE A 150 -10.67 12.18 -10.41
CA ILE A 150 -9.67 11.57 -9.54
C ILE A 150 -8.69 10.74 -10.38
N ILE A 151 -9.19 9.89 -11.26
CA ILE A 151 -8.37 9.05 -12.16
C ILE A 151 -7.54 9.94 -13.08
N ASP A 152 -8.14 10.96 -13.68
CA ASP A 152 -7.44 11.92 -14.54
C ASP A 152 -6.31 12.64 -13.76
N ALA A 153 -6.56 13.05 -12.51
CA ALA A 153 -5.55 13.69 -11.66
C ALA A 153 -4.38 12.74 -11.35
N ILE A 154 -4.68 11.49 -10.97
CA ILE A 154 -3.66 10.45 -10.72
C ILE A 154 -2.84 10.21 -11.99
N ASN A 155 -3.47 9.99 -13.13
CA ASN A 155 -2.81 9.66 -14.38
C ASN A 155 -1.97 10.81 -14.92
N ASN A 156 -2.46 12.04 -14.84
CA ASN A 156 -1.77 13.24 -15.32
C ASN A 156 -0.60 13.64 -14.40
N SER A 157 -0.61 13.19 -13.15
CA SER A 157 0.50 13.42 -12.22
C SER A 157 1.78 12.70 -12.62
N GLY A 158 1.66 11.62 -13.43
CA GLY A 158 2.76 10.74 -13.80
C GLY A 158 3.30 9.93 -12.62
N ALA A 159 2.47 9.68 -11.59
CA ALA A 159 2.82 8.80 -10.48
C ALA A 159 3.09 7.37 -10.97
N GLN A 160 4.10 6.74 -10.40
CA GLN A 160 4.44 5.33 -10.63
C GLN A 160 3.91 4.44 -9.50
N ILE A 161 3.70 5.03 -8.32
CA ILE A 161 3.13 4.36 -7.14
C ILE A 161 1.90 5.15 -6.68
N LEU A 162 0.78 4.46 -6.50
CA LEU A 162 -0.46 4.99 -5.95
C LEU A 162 -0.76 4.30 -4.62
N PHE A 163 -0.79 5.06 -3.54
CA PHE A 163 -1.27 4.59 -2.24
C PHE A 163 -2.70 5.05 -2.00
N ILE A 164 -3.56 4.12 -1.56
CA ILE A 164 -4.98 4.36 -1.35
C ILE A 164 -5.37 4.08 0.09
N ALA A 165 -5.92 5.08 0.76
CA ALA A 165 -6.34 5.06 2.16
C ALA A 165 -7.85 5.28 2.29
N LEU A 166 -8.67 4.39 1.72
CA LEU A 166 -10.13 4.43 1.83
C LEU A 166 -10.68 3.41 2.84
N GLY A 167 -9.80 2.59 3.41
CA GLY A 167 -10.15 1.46 4.25
C GLY A 167 -10.65 0.23 3.47
N ALA A 168 -10.36 -0.97 4.02
CA ALA A 168 -10.90 -2.21 3.48
C ALA A 168 -12.41 -2.36 3.82
N PRO A 169 -13.24 -2.89 2.95
CA PRO A 169 -12.95 -3.36 1.59
C PRO A 169 -13.09 -2.28 0.50
N LYS A 170 -13.39 -1.02 0.88
CA LYS A 170 -13.73 0.07 -0.06
C LYS A 170 -12.57 0.37 -1.02
N GLN A 171 -11.33 0.38 -0.53
CA GLN A 171 -10.14 0.68 -1.34
C GLN A 171 -9.91 -0.40 -2.42
N GLU A 172 -10.08 -1.67 -2.08
CA GLU A 172 -9.89 -2.76 -3.03
C GLU A 172 -11.03 -2.82 -4.06
N LYS A 173 -12.27 -2.57 -3.65
CA LYS A 173 -13.42 -2.48 -4.56
C LYS A 173 -13.29 -1.30 -5.53
N TRP A 174 -12.83 -0.15 -5.05
CA TRP A 174 -12.53 0.99 -5.90
C TRP A 174 -11.43 0.67 -6.92
N LEU A 175 -10.34 0.04 -6.45
CA LEU A 175 -9.26 -0.41 -7.34
C LEU A 175 -9.75 -1.42 -8.37
N GLN A 176 -10.53 -2.44 -7.99
CA GLN A 176 -11.09 -3.40 -8.93
C GLN A 176 -11.85 -2.71 -10.06
N THR A 177 -12.68 -1.71 -9.71
CA THR A 177 -13.52 -1.00 -10.67
C THR A 177 -12.69 -0.17 -11.67
N HIS A 178 -11.59 0.44 -11.21
CA HIS A 178 -10.84 1.43 -11.97
C HIS A 178 -9.43 1.00 -12.39
N LEU A 179 -9.03 -0.24 -12.07
CA LEU A 179 -7.65 -0.71 -12.29
C LEU A 179 -7.19 -0.54 -13.73
N GLN A 180 -8.07 -0.79 -14.71
CA GLN A 180 -7.75 -0.70 -16.14
C GLN A 180 -7.59 0.74 -16.65
N GLU A 181 -8.10 1.72 -15.89
CA GLU A 181 -7.99 3.14 -16.21
C GLU A 181 -6.76 3.79 -15.58
N LEU A 182 -6.18 3.16 -14.54
CA LEU A 182 -5.05 3.69 -13.79
C LEU A 182 -3.71 3.40 -14.46
N LYS A 183 -2.82 4.40 -14.51
CA LYS A 183 -1.47 4.31 -15.09
C LYS A 183 -0.35 3.98 -14.10
N PRO A 184 -0.45 4.25 -12.78
CA PRO A 184 0.60 3.86 -11.84
C PRO A 184 0.90 2.36 -11.91
N TYR A 185 2.18 2.00 -11.86
CA TYR A 185 2.59 0.59 -11.91
C TYR A 185 2.27 -0.15 -10.63
N ILE A 186 2.39 0.52 -9.48
CA ILE A 186 2.02 -0.06 -8.19
C ILE A 186 0.78 0.65 -7.66
N THR A 187 -0.26 -0.13 -7.34
CA THR A 187 -1.44 0.33 -6.62
C THR A 187 -1.57 -0.47 -5.33
N MET A 188 -1.63 0.20 -4.19
CA MET A 188 -1.64 -0.46 -2.88
C MET A 188 -2.65 0.20 -1.94
N GLY A 189 -3.56 -0.62 -1.40
CA GLY A 189 -4.42 -0.24 -0.28
C GLY A 189 -3.63 -0.22 1.02
N ILE A 190 -3.69 0.89 1.75
CA ILE A 190 -2.91 1.10 2.98
C ILE A 190 -3.76 1.43 4.22
N GLY A 191 -5.09 1.39 4.10
CA GLY A 191 -6.00 1.65 5.21
C GLY A 191 -5.73 3.00 5.89
N GLY A 192 -5.59 3.01 7.22
CA GLY A 192 -5.34 4.22 8.01
C GLY A 192 -3.88 4.71 8.05
N SER A 193 -3.01 4.25 7.15
CA SER A 193 -1.57 4.56 7.24
C SER A 193 -1.24 6.05 7.06
N PHE A 194 -2.07 6.83 6.34
CA PHE A 194 -1.86 8.28 6.26
C PHE A 194 -2.11 8.97 7.59
N ASP A 195 -3.11 8.53 8.36
CA ASP A 195 -3.37 9.05 9.71
C ASP A 195 -2.17 8.78 10.61
N VAL A 196 -1.67 7.54 10.62
CA VAL A 196 -0.49 7.14 11.39
C VAL A 196 0.72 7.98 11.01
N LEU A 197 1.03 8.09 9.70
CA LEU A 197 2.16 8.86 9.22
C LEU A 197 2.06 10.35 9.60
N SER A 198 0.87 10.96 9.46
CA SER A 198 0.64 12.37 9.78
C SER A 198 0.87 12.71 11.25
N LEU A 199 0.67 11.73 12.14
CA LEU A 199 0.80 11.90 13.59
C LEU A 199 2.21 11.57 14.13
N ILE A 200 3.12 11.05 13.33
CA ILE A 200 4.49 10.77 13.77
C ILE A 200 5.17 12.12 14.11
N HIS A 201 5.45 12.34 15.38
CA HIS A 201 6.26 13.49 15.79
C HIS A 201 7.74 13.22 15.48
N ILE A 202 8.36 14.13 14.71
CA ILE A 202 9.82 14.19 14.65
C ILE A 202 10.21 14.85 15.98
N SER A 203 10.83 14.10 16.89
CA SER A 203 11.56 14.71 17.99
C SER A 203 12.73 15.46 17.34
N GLU A 204 12.66 16.81 17.31
CA GLU A 204 13.85 17.60 17.02
C GLU A 204 14.95 17.15 17.98
N PRO A 205 16.20 16.93 17.49
CA PRO A 205 17.29 16.67 18.40
C PRO A 205 17.36 17.88 19.33
N THR A 206 17.14 17.63 20.62
CA THR A 206 17.27 18.65 21.67
C THR A 206 18.65 19.27 21.50
N ARG A 207 18.72 20.51 21.04
CA ARG A 207 19.93 21.27 21.00
C ARG A 207 20.34 21.44 22.46
N LEU A 208 21.29 20.63 22.89
CA LEU A 208 21.99 20.86 24.15
C LEU A 208 22.71 22.20 23.97
N ASP A 209 22.07 23.27 24.44
CA ASP A 209 22.76 24.52 24.64
C ASP A 209 23.86 24.28 25.69
N VAL A 210 25.06 24.15 25.16
CA VAL A 210 26.26 24.16 25.99
C VAL A 210 26.36 25.54 26.58
N ILE A 211 25.88 25.67 27.80
CA ILE A 211 26.17 26.85 28.65
C ILE A 211 27.61 26.66 29.11
N SER A 212 28.47 27.44 28.56
CA SER A 212 29.83 27.68 29.06
C SER A 212 29.80 28.66 30.20
#